data_4959d8b90847bcfebf6025287697e097
#
_entry.id   4959d8b90847bcfebf6025287697e097
#
_cell.length_a   1.000
_cell.length_b   1.000
_cell.length_c   1.000
_cell.angle_alpha   90.00
_cell.angle_beta   90.00
_cell.angle_gamma   90.00
#
_symmetry.space_group_name_H-M   'P 1'
#
loop_
_entity.id
_entity.type
_entity.pdbx_description
1 polymer ?
#
loop_
_entity_poly.entity_id
_entity_poly.type
_entity_poly.pdbx_seq_one_letter_code
_entity_poly.pdbx_strand_id
1 'polypeptide(L)'
;MLKVRRARADEVDQVLDFYTNMIDGRRGTEFDVCWEHDVHPSSAFLRASVDAGEVYVGLVEDGEGATCIASAMVLNGEGDAGYESVSWHVAAAPDEVLVVHVLGTLPAYHGRGFARAMMEACIDVARAAGKRAVRLDTFTTNVRAQSLYESCGFANCGVCEGFYDRLGRSAVMYEYAV
;
A
#
# COMPACT_ATOMS: atom_id res chain seq x y z
N MET A 1 -11.13 6.93 -15.58
CA MET A 1 -10.39 7.68 -14.54
C MET A 1 -10.50 6.89 -13.23
N LEU A 2 -9.44 6.77 -12.42
CA LEU A 2 -9.51 6.11 -11.11
C LEU A 2 -10.18 7.05 -10.09
N LYS A 3 -11.21 6.56 -9.39
CA LYS A 3 -11.83 7.29 -8.27
C LYS A 3 -11.36 6.66 -6.96
N VAL A 4 -10.56 7.39 -6.18
CA VAL A 4 -10.04 6.90 -4.89
C VAL A 4 -10.93 7.39 -3.75
N ARG A 5 -11.30 6.48 -2.84
CA ARG A 5 -12.04 6.76 -1.61
C ARG A 5 -11.79 5.70 -0.55
N ARG A 6 -12.23 5.94 0.67
CA ARG A 6 -12.30 4.90 1.70
C ARG A 6 -13.26 3.79 1.28
N ALA A 7 -12.92 2.55 1.59
CA ALA A 7 -13.84 1.43 1.51
C ALA A 7 -14.98 1.64 2.52
N ARG A 8 -16.17 1.16 2.16
CA ARG A 8 -17.32 1.13 3.08
C ARG A 8 -17.30 -0.19 3.86
N ALA A 9 -17.93 -0.22 5.02
CA ALA A 9 -18.02 -1.42 5.84
C ALA A 9 -18.73 -2.60 5.12
N ASP A 10 -19.65 -2.31 4.19
CA ASP A 10 -20.35 -3.31 3.38
C ASP A 10 -19.52 -3.83 2.18
N GLU A 11 -18.31 -3.31 1.98
CA GLU A 11 -17.41 -3.70 0.88
C GLU A 11 -16.31 -4.68 1.31
N VAL A 12 -16.34 -5.17 2.55
CA VAL A 12 -15.27 -6.04 3.07
C VAL A 12 -15.01 -7.26 2.19
N ASP A 13 -16.05 -7.92 1.69
CA ASP A 13 -15.89 -9.09 0.83
C ASP A 13 -15.30 -8.70 -0.54
N GLN A 14 -15.65 -7.54 -1.09
CA GLN A 14 -15.05 -7.02 -2.33
C GLN A 14 -13.55 -6.70 -2.15
N VAL A 15 -13.16 -6.19 -0.97
CA VAL A 15 -11.74 -5.95 -0.63
C VAL A 15 -10.98 -7.27 -0.54
N LEU A 16 -11.54 -8.29 0.10
CA LEU A 16 -10.92 -9.63 0.18
C LEU A 16 -10.77 -10.25 -1.21
N ASP A 17 -11.81 -10.20 -2.03
CA ASP A 17 -11.78 -10.68 -3.42
C ASP A 17 -10.74 -9.95 -4.26
N PHE A 18 -10.60 -8.62 -4.08
CA PHE A 18 -9.55 -7.85 -4.74
C PHE A 18 -8.16 -8.38 -4.42
N TYR A 19 -7.82 -8.59 -3.13
CA TYR A 19 -6.50 -9.09 -2.76
C TYR A 19 -6.28 -10.53 -3.21
N THR A 20 -7.30 -11.39 -3.15
CA THR A 20 -7.25 -12.76 -3.69
C THR A 20 -6.91 -12.75 -5.18
N ASN A 21 -7.68 -12.00 -5.97
CA ASN A 21 -7.47 -11.91 -7.42
C ASN A 21 -6.11 -11.28 -7.78
N MET A 22 -5.66 -10.31 -6.98
CA MET A 22 -4.37 -9.66 -7.19
C MET A 22 -3.21 -10.62 -6.91
N ILE A 23 -3.28 -11.42 -5.84
CA ILE A 23 -2.27 -12.44 -5.52
C ILE A 23 -2.21 -13.51 -6.63
N ASP A 24 -3.36 -14.04 -7.02
CA ASP A 24 -3.43 -15.09 -8.06
C ASP A 24 -2.93 -14.59 -9.41
N GLY A 25 -3.32 -13.38 -9.78
CA GLY A 25 -2.92 -12.79 -11.06
C GLY A 25 -1.43 -12.40 -11.14
N ARG A 26 -0.72 -12.32 -10.00
CA ARG A 26 0.73 -12.00 -9.95
C ARG A 26 1.61 -13.22 -9.76
N ARG A 27 1.07 -14.31 -9.24
CA ARG A 27 1.83 -15.51 -8.89
C ARG A 27 2.64 -16.03 -10.07
N GLY A 28 3.95 -16.17 -9.87
CA GLY A 28 4.88 -16.66 -10.89
C GLY A 28 5.16 -15.67 -12.03
N THR A 29 4.72 -14.43 -11.93
CA THR A 29 5.06 -13.36 -12.87
C THR A 29 6.21 -12.50 -12.34
N GLU A 30 6.75 -11.60 -13.16
CA GLU A 30 7.72 -10.57 -12.73
C GLU A 30 7.17 -9.56 -11.71
N PHE A 31 5.86 -9.57 -11.47
CA PHE A 31 5.16 -8.73 -10.48
C PHE A 31 4.88 -9.46 -9.17
N ASP A 32 5.35 -10.70 -9.04
CA ASP A 32 5.13 -11.51 -7.85
C ASP A 32 5.92 -10.93 -6.67
N VAL A 33 5.20 -10.51 -5.65
CA VAL A 33 5.74 -9.97 -4.40
C VAL A 33 5.69 -11.00 -3.27
N CYS A 34 5.50 -12.27 -3.60
CA CYS A 34 5.43 -13.39 -2.65
C CYS A 34 4.34 -13.24 -1.59
N TRP A 35 3.23 -12.59 -1.93
CA TRP A 35 2.07 -12.55 -1.05
C TRP A 35 1.31 -13.86 -1.15
N GLU A 36 0.81 -14.32 -0.01
CA GLU A 36 0.10 -15.60 0.12
C GLU A 36 -1.29 -15.38 0.71
N HIS A 37 -2.27 -16.11 0.19
CA HIS A 37 -3.64 -16.06 0.69
C HIS A 37 -3.69 -16.28 2.20
N ASP A 38 -4.40 -15.39 2.90
CA ASP A 38 -4.63 -15.41 4.34
C ASP A 38 -3.35 -15.40 5.21
N VAL A 39 -2.20 -15.12 4.61
CA VAL A 39 -0.92 -14.95 5.30
C VAL A 39 -0.47 -13.50 5.23
N HIS A 40 -0.37 -12.96 4.03
CA HIS A 40 -0.05 -11.54 3.83
C HIS A 40 -0.62 -11.03 2.50
N PRO A 41 -1.54 -10.06 2.57
CA PRO A 41 -2.27 -9.66 3.77
C PRO A 41 -3.24 -10.75 4.27
N SER A 42 -3.38 -10.89 5.59
CA SER A 42 -4.36 -11.83 6.13
C SER A 42 -5.78 -11.28 6.04
N SER A 43 -6.76 -12.17 5.90
CA SER A 43 -8.19 -11.79 5.91
C SER A 43 -8.58 -11.09 7.19
N ALA A 44 -8.00 -11.48 8.33
CA ALA A 44 -8.24 -10.83 9.61
C ALA A 44 -7.75 -9.37 9.63
N PHE A 45 -6.54 -9.13 9.12
CA PHE A 45 -5.99 -7.77 8.98
C PHE A 45 -6.87 -6.91 8.08
N LEU A 46 -7.25 -7.42 6.90
CA LEU A 46 -8.08 -6.65 5.95
C LEU A 46 -9.47 -6.32 6.52
N ARG A 47 -10.12 -7.27 7.21
CA ARG A 47 -11.41 -7.02 7.88
C ARG A 47 -11.29 -5.94 8.94
N ALA A 48 -10.30 -6.06 9.83
CA ALA A 48 -10.04 -5.07 10.88
C ALA A 48 -9.76 -3.67 10.28
N SER A 49 -8.97 -3.60 9.21
CA SER A 49 -8.67 -2.33 8.53
C SER A 49 -9.89 -1.71 7.83
N VAL A 50 -10.81 -2.53 7.29
CA VAL A 50 -12.09 -2.02 6.75
C VAL A 50 -12.95 -1.46 7.88
N ASP A 51 -13.09 -2.18 8.98
CA ASP A 51 -13.87 -1.76 10.15
C ASP A 51 -13.32 -0.47 10.78
N ALA A 52 -11.99 -0.32 10.79
CA ALA A 52 -11.31 0.90 11.26
C ALA A 52 -11.38 2.07 10.24
N GLY A 53 -11.87 1.85 9.02
CA GLY A 53 -11.91 2.87 7.95
C GLY A 53 -10.54 3.22 7.39
N GLU A 54 -9.59 2.30 7.41
CA GLU A 54 -8.21 2.46 7.00
C GLU A 54 -7.97 1.99 5.55
N VAL A 55 -8.88 1.22 4.96
CA VAL A 55 -8.76 0.74 3.58
C VAL A 55 -9.20 1.83 2.61
N TYR A 56 -8.35 2.11 1.63
CA TYR A 56 -8.65 2.98 0.49
C TYR A 56 -8.70 2.15 -0.78
N VAL A 57 -9.74 2.36 -1.58
CA VAL A 57 -9.98 1.66 -2.83
C VAL A 57 -9.98 2.63 -4.00
N GLY A 58 -9.34 2.24 -5.07
CA GLY A 58 -9.37 2.90 -6.37
C GLY A 58 -10.35 2.17 -7.28
N LEU A 59 -11.43 2.86 -7.62
CA LEU A 59 -12.55 2.32 -8.39
C LEU A 59 -12.47 2.73 -9.86
N VAL A 60 -12.82 1.82 -10.73
CA VAL A 60 -13.05 2.07 -12.16
C VAL A 60 -14.45 1.61 -12.53
N GLU A 61 -15.05 2.29 -13.50
CA GLU A 61 -16.27 1.81 -14.14
C GLU A 61 -15.89 0.81 -15.24
N ASP A 62 -16.56 -0.31 -15.30
CA ASP A 62 -16.49 -1.22 -16.45
C ASP A 62 -17.34 -0.70 -17.61
N GLY A 63 -17.30 -1.39 -18.75
CA GLY A 63 -18.04 -0.99 -19.95
C GLY A 63 -19.57 -1.09 -19.81
N GLU A 64 -20.08 -1.66 -18.72
CA GLU A 64 -21.49 -1.84 -18.41
C GLU A 64 -21.98 -0.89 -17.30
N GLY A 65 -21.10 -0.02 -16.79
CA GLY A 65 -21.42 0.95 -15.75
C GLY A 65 -21.34 0.40 -14.33
N ALA A 66 -20.91 -0.86 -14.13
CA ALA A 66 -20.59 -1.36 -12.81
C ALA A 66 -19.20 -0.88 -12.36
N THR A 67 -19.05 -0.67 -11.06
CA THR A 67 -17.74 -0.28 -10.49
C THR A 67 -17.02 -1.49 -9.92
N CYS A 68 -15.71 -1.58 -10.19
CA CYS A 68 -14.85 -2.58 -9.59
C CYS A 68 -13.63 -1.95 -8.91
N ILE A 69 -13.06 -2.64 -7.92
CA ILE A 69 -11.81 -2.23 -7.26
C ILE A 69 -10.65 -2.62 -8.17
N ALA A 70 -9.97 -1.62 -8.71
CA ALA A 70 -8.79 -1.81 -9.58
C ALA A 70 -7.47 -1.70 -8.79
N SER A 71 -7.47 -0.95 -7.68
CA SER A 71 -6.32 -0.78 -6.80
C SER A 71 -6.80 -0.60 -5.35
N ALA A 72 -5.99 -1.03 -4.38
CA ALA A 72 -6.30 -0.82 -2.98
C ALA A 72 -5.01 -0.66 -2.15
N MET A 73 -5.15 -0.04 -0.97
CA MET A 73 -4.10 0.11 0.04
C MET A 73 -4.74 0.24 1.43
N VAL A 74 -3.95 -0.04 2.46
CA VAL A 74 -4.30 0.27 3.85
C VAL A 74 -3.45 1.45 4.31
N LEU A 75 -4.08 2.41 4.99
CA LEU A 75 -3.43 3.61 5.55
C LEU A 75 -3.76 3.69 7.04
N ASN A 76 -2.74 3.55 7.89
CA ASN A 76 -2.88 3.70 9.34
C ASN A 76 -1.66 4.38 9.98
N GLY A 77 -1.56 4.40 11.30
CA GLY A 77 -0.43 4.98 12.04
C GLY A 77 0.57 3.95 12.53
N GLU A 78 0.43 2.68 12.18
CA GLU A 78 1.23 1.58 12.72
C GLU A 78 2.35 1.20 11.75
N GLY A 79 3.60 1.42 12.15
CA GLY A 79 4.77 0.89 11.44
C GLY A 79 4.98 -0.58 11.77
N ASP A 80 5.51 -1.35 10.81
CA ASP A 80 5.95 -2.71 11.08
C ASP A 80 7.15 -2.76 12.03
N ALA A 81 7.38 -3.92 12.66
CA ALA A 81 8.53 -4.14 13.53
C ALA A 81 9.82 -3.81 12.77
N GLY A 82 10.68 -3.00 13.39
CA GLY A 82 11.91 -2.52 12.76
C GLY A 82 11.85 -1.06 12.27
N TYR A 83 10.67 -0.47 12.13
CA TYR A 83 10.53 0.96 11.76
C TYR A 83 11.21 1.89 12.78
N GLU A 84 11.26 1.51 14.04
CA GLU A 84 11.94 2.24 15.12
C GLU A 84 13.47 2.32 14.94
N SER A 85 14.06 1.41 14.17
CA SER A 85 15.50 1.40 13.89
C SER A 85 15.89 2.20 12.65
N VAL A 86 14.92 2.68 11.89
CA VAL A 86 15.17 3.41 10.64
C VAL A 86 15.53 4.87 10.93
N SER A 87 16.57 5.37 10.27
CA SER A 87 16.93 6.78 10.31
C SER A 87 16.03 7.62 9.39
N TRP A 88 14.81 7.88 9.86
CA TRP A 88 13.87 8.71 9.13
C TRP A 88 14.34 10.15 8.99
N HIS A 89 14.04 10.81 7.87
CA HIS A 89 14.44 12.19 7.61
C HIS A 89 13.57 13.21 8.36
N VAL A 90 12.29 12.87 8.60
CA VAL A 90 11.34 13.71 9.32
C VAL A 90 11.25 13.26 10.78
N ALA A 91 11.61 14.11 11.71
CA ALA A 91 11.35 13.89 13.13
C ALA A 91 9.84 14.04 13.38
N ALA A 92 9.14 12.94 13.55
CA ALA A 92 7.69 12.89 13.77
C ALA A 92 7.35 11.89 14.88
N ALA A 93 6.39 12.25 15.74
CA ALA A 93 5.81 11.32 16.69
C ALA A 93 4.96 10.25 15.95
N PRO A 94 4.70 9.08 16.56
CA PRO A 94 3.94 8.02 15.89
C PRO A 94 2.57 8.47 15.37
N ASP A 95 1.86 9.31 16.11
CA ASP A 95 0.56 9.86 15.73
C ASP A 95 0.64 10.94 14.63
N GLU A 96 1.84 11.44 14.32
CA GLU A 96 2.09 12.39 13.22
C GLU A 96 2.48 11.67 11.91
N VAL A 97 2.53 10.35 11.89
CA VAL A 97 2.92 9.55 10.74
C VAL A 97 1.71 8.83 10.15
N LEU A 98 1.68 8.71 8.83
CA LEU A 98 0.80 7.80 8.10
C LEU A 98 1.66 6.73 7.45
N VAL A 99 1.26 5.47 7.58
CA VAL A 99 1.98 4.33 6.99
C VAL A 99 1.11 3.69 5.90
N VAL A 100 1.74 3.39 4.76
CA VAL A 100 1.09 2.71 3.63
C VAL A 100 1.39 1.23 3.70
N HIS A 101 0.36 0.42 3.77
CA HIS A 101 0.47 -1.04 3.72
C HIS A 101 -0.22 -1.61 2.51
N VAL A 102 0.28 -2.70 2.03
CA VAL A 102 -0.33 -3.60 1.04
C VAL A 102 -0.90 -2.90 -0.21
N LEU A 103 -0.22 -1.86 -0.70
CA LEU A 103 -0.61 -1.21 -1.95
C LEU A 103 -0.56 -2.22 -3.11
N GLY A 104 -1.69 -2.42 -3.75
CA GLY A 104 -1.83 -3.32 -4.88
C GLY A 104 -2.65 -2.73 -6.02
N THR A 105 -2.39 -3.20 -7.23
CA THR A 105 -3.20 -2.92 -8.43
C THR A 105 -3.39 -4.24 -9.17
N LEU A 106 -4.61 -4.53 -9.60
CA LEU A 106 -4.89 -5.74 -10.39
C LEU A 106 -4.07 -5.74 -11.70
N PRO A 107 -3.54 -6.89 -12.13
CA PRO A 107 -2.73 -6.98 -13.35
C PRO A 107 -3.39 -6.39 -14.60
N ALA A 108 -4.71 -6.56 -14.76
CA ALA A 108 -5.47 -6.01 -15.87
C ALA A 108 -5.43 -4.47 -15.97
N TYR A 109 -5.02 -3.79 -14.89
CA TYR A 109 -4.95 -2.33 -14.80
C TYR A 109 -3.53 -1.79 -14.68
N HIS A 110 -2.50 -2.63 -14.84
CA HIS A 110 -1.12 -2.18 -14.84
C HIS A 110 -0.85 -1.20 -15.99
N GLY A 111 0.13 -0.31 -15.81
CA GLY A 111 0.51 0.70 -16.82
C GLY A 111 -0.46 1.85 -17.01
N ARG A 112 -1.58 1.90 -16.25
CA ARG A 112 -2.60 2.97 -16.35
C ARG A 112 -2.42 4.11 -15.34
N GLY A 113 -1.31 4.13 -14.59
CA GLY A 113 -1.02 5.16 -13.58
C GLY A 113 -1.82 5.03 -12.28
N PHE A 114 -2.52 3.91 -12.06
CA PHE A 114 -3.42 3.76 -10.91
C PHE A 114 -2.66 3.70 -9.57
N ALA A 115 -1.53 3.01 -9.51
CA ALA A 115 -0.70 3.00 -8.31
C ALA A 115 -0.19 4.41 -7.95
N ARG A 116 0.16 5.24 -8.95
CA ARG A 116 0.50 6.65 -8.74
C ARG A 116 -0.68 7.44 -8.18
N ALA A 117 -1.87 7.29 -8.75
CA ALA A 117 -3.07 7.97 -8.25
C ALA A 117 -3.41 7.57 -6.81
N MET A 118 -3.16 6.31 -6.43
CA MET A 118 -3.28 5.87 -5.03
C MET A 118 -2.27 6.58 -4.12
N MET A 119 -1.01 6.71 -4.54
CA MET A 119 0.03 7.41 -3.75
C MET A 119 -0.27 8.91 -3.62
N GLU A 120 -0.74 9.56 -4.68
CA GLU A 120 -1.19 10.96 -4.63
C GLU A 120 -2.35 11.13 -3.64
N ALA A 121 -3.35 10.25 -3.69
CA ALA A 121 -4.45 10.25 -2.73
C ALA A 121 -3.98 9.99 -1.28
N CYS A 122 -3.01 9.12 -1.08
CA CYS A 122 -2.39 8.90 0.24
C CYS A 122 -1.77 10.19 0.79
N ILE A 123 -1.01 10.91 -0.03
CA ILE A 123 -0.39 12.19 0.36
C ILE A 123 -1.47 13.22 0.73
N ASP A 124 -2.56 13.29 -0.03
CA ASP A 124 -3.68 14.20 0.27
C ASP A 124 -4.40 13.82 1.57
N VAL A 125 -4.57 12.52 1.84
CA VAL A 125 -5.09 12.03 3.13
C VAL A 125 -4.18 12.44 4.28
N ALA A 126 -2.86 12.28 4.14
CA ALA A 126 -1.88 12.68 5.16
C ALA A 126 -1.96 14.18 5.44
N ARG A 127 -1.99 15.02 4.40
CA ARG A 127 -2.16 16.48 4.53
C ARG A 127 -3.45 16.86 5.25
N ALA A 128 -4.57 16.28 4.83
CA ALA A 128 -5.88 16.54 5.43
C ALA A 128 -5.94 16.11 6.90
N ALA A 129 -5.18 15.08 7.29
CA ALA A 129 -5.08 14.60 8.66
C ALA A 129 -4.00 15.31 9.50
N GLY A 130 -3.30 16.32 8.95
CA GLY A 130 -2.24 17.06 9.65
C GLY A 130 -1.00 16.22 9.97
N LYS A 131 -0.76 15.15 9.19
CA LYS A 131 0.43 14.31 9.35
C LYS A 131 1.69 15.07 8.89
N ARG A 132 2.83 14.69 9.45
CA ARG A 132 4.13 15.25 9.08
C ARG A 132 4.91 14.40 8.09
N ALA A 133 4.64 13.10 8.11
CA ALA A 133 5.30 12.17 7.21
C ALA A 133 4.36 11.05 6.75
N VAL A 134 4.61 10.53 5.55
CA VAL A 134 4.11 9.25 5.06
C VAL A 134 5.28 8.29 4.94
N ARG A 135 5.16 7.09 5.49
CA ARG A 135 6.21 6.06 5.47
C ARG A 135 5.71 4.78 4.82
N LEU A 136 6.62 4.07 4.21
CA LEU A 136 6.36 2.76 3.62
C LEU A 136 7.68 2.00 3.42
N ASP A 137 7.54 0.71 3.16
CA ASP A 137 8.64 -0.17 2.80
C ASP A 137 8.29 -1.03 1.58
N THR A 138 9.31 -1.58 0.96
CA THR A 138 9.16 -2.56 -0.10
C THR A 138 10.40 -3.43 -0.21
N PHE A 139 10.28 -4.60 -0.85
CA PHE A 139 11.43 -5.47 -1.09
C PHE A 139 12.53 -4.74 -1.88
N THR A 140 13.79 -5.00 -1.54
CA THR A 140 14.96 -4.50 -2.31
C THR A 140 14.92 -4.94 -3.77
N THR A 141 14.25 -6.04 -4.08
CA THR A 141 14.07 -6.57 -5.44
C THR A 141 12.90 -5.95 -6.20
N ASN A 142 12.01 -5.21 -5.52
CA ASN A 142 10.83 -4.59 -6.15
C ASN A 142 11.16 -3.22 -6.74
N VAL A 143 12.01 -3.20 -7.77
CA VAL A 143 12.51 -1.98 -8.44
C VAL A 143 11.37 -1.11 -8.98
N ARG A 144 10.25 -1.72 -9.41
CA ARG A 144 9.10 -0.98 -9.94
C ARG A 144 8.40 -0.15 -8.87
N ALA A 145 8.20 -0.73 -7.67
CA ALA A 145 7.64 0.01 -6.55
C ALA A 145 8.58 1.11 -6.08
N GLN A 146 9.89 0.84 -6.00
CA GLN A 146 10.90 1.84 -5.68
C GLN A 146 10.83 3.03 -6.65
N SER A 147 10.85 2.77 -7.96
CA SER A 147 10.73 3.83 -8.99
C SER A 147 9.41 4.60 -8.89
N LEU A 148 8.31 3.93 -8.53
CA LEU A 148 7.02 4.59 -8.30
C LEU A 148 7.13 5.57 -7.13
N TYR A 149 7.62 5.12 -5.98
CA TYR A 149 7.71 5.94 -4.76
C TYR A 149 8.63 7.14 -4.97
N GLU A 150 9.81 6.94 -5.53
CA GLU A 150 10.75 8.03 -5.87
C GLU A 150 10.11 9.04 -6.83
N SER A 151 9.39 8.57 -7.85
CA SER A 151 8.71 9.45 -8.80
C SER A 151 7.50 10.18 -8.21
N CYS A 152 7.00 9.75 -7.05
CA CYS A 152 5.99 10.44 -6.23
C CYS A 152 6.62 11.37 -5.18
N GLY A 153 7.94 11.48 -5.14
CA GLY A 153 8.66 12.38 -4.23
C GLY A 153 9.03 11.77 -2.87
N PHE A 154 8.91 10.45 -2.73
CA PHE A 154 9.41 9.76 -1.54
C PHE A 154 10.93 9.67 -1.58
N ALA A 155 11.56 9.98 -0.44
CA ALA A 155 12.99 9.84 -0.24
C ALA A 155 13.33 8.44 0.28
N ASN A 156 14.42 7.87 -0.23
CA ASN A 156 14.96 6.61 0.25
C ASN A 156 15.66 6.84 1.61
N CYS A 157 15.22 6.12 2.65
CA CYS A 157 15.76 6.18 4.01
C CYS A 157 16.71 5.01 4.34
N GLY A 158 17.14 4.27 3.32
CA GLY A 158 18.08 3.17 3.46
C GLY A 158 17.43 1.79 3.41
N VAL A 159 18.26 0.79 3.64
CA VAL A 159 17.90 -0.63 3.60
C VAL A 159 17.87 -1.18 5.02
N CYS A 160 16.80 -1.90 5.36
CA CYS A 160 16.69 -2.68 6.58
C CYS A 160 16.90 -4.16 6.24
N GLU A 161 18.06 -4.70 6.63
CA GLU A 161 18.42 -6.09 6.35
C GLU A 161 17.55 -7.05 7.16
N GLY A 162 17.06 -8.13 6.50
CA GLY A 162 16.25 -9.15 7.17
C GLY A 162 14.87 -8.65 7.65
N PHE A 163 14.40 -7.49 7.18
CA PHE A 163 13.15 -6.89 7.63
C PHE A 163 11.95 -7.84 7.53
N TYR A 164 11.90 -8.61 6.47
CA TYR A 164 10.87 -9.65 6.26
C TYR A 164 11.41 -11.01 6.71
N ASP A 165 11.55 -11.19 8.01
CA ASP A 165 12.16 -12.39 8.65
C ASP A 165 11.68 -13.72 8.07
N ARG A 166 10.36 -13.85 7.84
CA ARG A 166 9.78 -15.10 7.31
C ARG A 166 10.26 -15.45 5.91
N LEU A 167 10.72 -14.45 5.14
CA LEU A 167 11.17 -14.59 3.76
C LEU A 167 12.69 -14.44 3.63
N GLY A 168 13.40 -14.09 4.72
CA GLY A 168 14.84 -13.78 4.70
C GLY A 168 15.18 -12.64 3.74
N ARG A 169 14.27 -11.67 3.57
CA ARG A 169 14.41 -10.57 2.61
C ARG A 169 14.55 -9.23 3.30
N SER A 170 15.30 -8.34 2.67
CA SER A 170 15.52 -6.97 3.12
C SER A 170 14.49 -6.01 2.50
N ALA A 171 14.21 -4.92 3.20
CA ALA A 171 13.35 -3.84 2.76
C ALA A 171 14.14 -2.58 2.41
N VAL A 172 13.67 -1.82 1.44
CA VAL A 172 14.02 -0.41 1.24
C VAL A 172 12.93 0.43 1.91
N MET A 173 13.34 1.35 2.76
CA MET A 173 12.47 2.23 3.51
C MET A 173 12.32 3.56 2.79
N TYR A 174 11.10 4.07 2.73
CA TYR A 174 10.77 5.30 2.03
C TYR A 174 9.95 6.25 2.90
N GLU A 175 10.21 7.53 2.80
CA GLU A 175 9.50 8.58 3.51
C GLU A 175 9.16 9.76 2.60
N TYR A 176 7.96 10.29 2.75
CA TYR A 176 7.53 11.54 2.16
C TYR A 176 7.27 12.57 3.27
N ALA A 177 7.90 13.75 3.19
CA ALA A 177 7.62 14.88 4.07
C ALA A 177 6.35 15.58 3.59
N VAL A 178 5.32 15.66 4.43
CA VAL A 178 3.99 16.22 4.13
C VAL A 178 3.97 17.74 4.23
#